data_7aa82d568fcb6bb8dac92716394e650a
#
_entry.id   7aa82d568fcb6bb8dac92716394e650a
#
_cell.length_a   1.000
_cell.length_b   1.000
_cell.length_c   1.000
_cell.angle_alpha   90.00
_cell.angle_beta   90.00
_cell.angle_gamma   90.00
#
_symmetry.space_group_name_H-M   'P 1'
#
loop_
_entity.id
_entity.type
_entity.pdbx_description
1 polymer ?
#
loop_
_entity_poly.entity_id
_entity_poly.type
_entity_poly.pdbx_seq_one_letter_code
_entity_poly.pdbx_strand_id
1 'polypeptide(L)'
;MEYSLFSRDAEEQGQIDACKELGMAMMAYAVLGRGMLSDQVPKVEELAADDVRQRLPRFQSVNIEKNLGLRSALETIARRKNATLAQLSIAWPMAQGKRAGVFIVPIPGAKSRKHLEENVRAAGIVLTAEDLAEIDRIVPPDAASGTRYPIGQMHRLNM
;
A
#
# COMPACT_ATOMS: atom_id res chain seq x y z
N MET A 1 -1.02 -4.12 -11.37
CA MET A 1 -2.24 -4.08 -10.56
C MET A 1 -2.03 -3.22 -9.33
N GLU A 2 -3.04 -2.49 -8.84
CA GLU A 2 -2.93 -1.81 -7.55
C GLU A 2 -2.98 -2.84 -6.42
N TYR A 3 -1.92 -2.89 -5.62
CA TYR A 3 -1.85 -3.78 -4.47
C TYR A 3 -0.97 -3.16 -3.38
N SER A 4 -1.57 -2.88 -2.24
CA SER A 4 -0.93 -2.20 -1.12
C SER A 4 -1.67 -2.51 0.18
N LEU A 5 -1.13 -2.10 1.31
CA LEU A 5 -1.80 -2.19 2.61
C LEU A 5 -3.21 -1.59 2.62
N PHE A 6 -3.49 -0.59 1.77
CA PHE A 6 -4.78 0.09 1.67
C PHE A 6 -5.64 -0.35 0.47
N SER A 7 -5.13 -1.22 -0.40
CA SER A 7 -5.85 -1.72 -1.58
C SER A 7 -5.53 -3.19 -1.75
N ARG A 8 -6.40 -4.04 -1.20
CA ARG A 8 -6.18 -5.49 -1.10
C ARG A 8 -7.12 -6.31 -1.99
N ASP A 9 -7.87 -5.68 -2.88
CA ASP A 9 -8.86 -6.36 -3.74
C ASP A 9 -8.27 -7.53 -4.53
N ALA A 10 -6.96 -7.47 -4.88
CA ALA A 10 -6.29 -8.55 -5.60
C ALA A 10 -6.31 -9.91 -4.86
N GLU A 11 -6.44 -9.89 -3.53
CA GLU A 11 -6.56 -11.09 -2.72
C GLU A 11 -7.97 -11.69 -2.84
N GLU A 12 -9.01 -10.84 -2.81
CA GLU A 12 -10.41 -11.27 -2.78
C GLU A 12 -10.95 -11.60 -4.17
N GLN A 13 -10.41 -10.97 -5.22
CA GLN A 13 -10.87 -11.15 -6.61
C GLN A 13 -10.14 -12.28 -7.34
N GLY A 14 -9.35 -13.09 -6.64
CA GLY A 14 -8.68 -14.26 -7.22
C GLY A 14 -7.50 -13.93 -8.16
N GLN A 15 -7.05 -12.68 -8.22
CA GLN A 15 -5.99 -12.28 -9.15
C GLN A 15 -4.63 -12.83 -8.72
N ILE A 16 -4.38 -12.95 -7.42
CA ILE A 16 -3.17 -13.58 -6.89
C ILE A 16 -3.20 -15.08 -7.21
N ASP A 17 -4.35 -15.74 -7.04
CA ASP A 17 -4.51 -17.15 -7.34
C ASP A 17 -4.32 -17.43 -8.85
N ALA A 18 -4.86 -16.58 -9.71
CA ALA A 18 -4.64 -16.66 -11.15
C ALA A 18 -3.16 -16.50 -11.53
N CYS A 19 -2.44 -15.56 -10.91
CA CYS A 19 -1.00 -15.42 -11.12
C CYS A 19 -0.23 -16.68 -10.72
N LYS A 20 -0.62 -17.31 -9.60
CA LYS A 20 -0.02 -18.56 -9.13
C LYS A 20 -0.27 -19.71 -10.12
N GLU A 21 -1.52 -19.89 -10.52
CA GLU A 21 -1.91 -20.96 -11.45
C GLU A 21 -1.17 -20.85 -12.80
N LEU A 22 -1.05 -19.63 -13.32
CA LEU A 22 -0.42 -19.35 -14.60
C LEU A 22 1.11 -19.17 -14.53
N GLY A 23 1.73 -19.27 -13.34
CA GLY A 23 3.17 -19.05 -13.16
C GLY A 23 3.60 -17.61 -13.47
N MET A 24 2.71 -16.62 -13.32
CA MET A 24 2.97 -15.21 -13.63
C MET A 24 3.44 -14.45 -12.40
N ALA A 25 4.31 -13.46 -12.63
CA ALA A 25 4.64 -12.45 -11.64
C ALA A 25 3.60 -11.32 -11.66
N MET A 26 3.35 -10.69 -10.51
CA MET A 26 2.47 -9.53 -10.37
C MET A 26 3.28 -8.26 -10.10
N MET A 27 3.13 -7.22 -10.92
CA MET A 27 3.65 -5.89 -10.61
C MET A 27 2.63 -5.11 -9.77
N ALA A 28 3.02 -4.78 -8.53
CA ALA A 28 2.18 -4.04 -7.58
C ALA A 28 2.49 -2.54 -7.65
N TYR A 29 1.56 -1.75 -8.17
CA TYR A 29 1.68 -0.28 -8.15
C TYR A 29 0.94 0.33 -6.96
N ALA A 30 1.19 1.62 -6.70
CA ALA A 30 0.63 2.41 -5.60
C ALA A 30 0.89 1.81 -4.20
N VAL A 31 1.97 1.06 -4.04
CA VAL A 31 2.35 0.42 -2.77
C VAL A 31 2.51 1.39 -1.60
N LEU A 32 2.79 2.66 -1.88
CA LEU A 32 2.87 3.75 -0.89
C LEU A 32 1.53 4.49 -0.68
N GLY A 33 0.42 3.99 -1.22
CA GLY A 33 -0.90 4.61 -1.07
C GLY A 33 -0.94 6.07 -1.54
N ARG A 34 -0.25 6.39 -2.64
CA ARG A 34 -0.08 7.76 -3.17
C ARG A 34 0.53 8.75 -2.16
N GLY A 35 1.39 8.26 -1.28
CA GLY A 35 2.06 9.02 -0.24
C GLY A 35 1.42 8.90 1.16
N MET A 36 0.25 8.31 1.30
CA MET A 36 -0.38 8.07 2.61
C MET A 36 0.46 7.13 3.50
N LEU A 37 1.16 6.19 2.89
CA LEU A 37 2.01 5.19 3.55
C LEU A 37 3.51 5.54 3.45
N SER A 38 3.84 6.82 3.23
CA SER A 38 5.21 7.32 3.26
C SER A 38 5.48 8.10 4.55
N ASP A 39 6.73 8.51 4.79
CA ASP A 39 7.10 9.25 6.01
C ASP A 39 6.36 10.58 6.16
N GLN A 40 6.05 11.23 5.05
CA GLN A 40 5.33 12.49 5.04
C GLN A 40 4.01 12.33 4.28
N VAL A 41 2.91 12.37 5.02
CA VAL A 41 1.58 12.47 4.40
C VAL A 41 1.39 13.90 3.92
N PRO A 42 1.13 14.12 2.64
CA PRO A 42 0.89 15.48 2.16
C PRO A 42 -0.43 15.99 2.74
N LYS A 43 -0.40 17.20 3.27
CA LYS A 43 -1.63 17.90 3.66
C LYS A 43 -2.37 18.31 2.39
N VAL A 44 -3.67 18.03 2.35
CA VAL A 44 -4.49 18.29 1.15
C VAL A 44 -4.47 19.76 0.77
N GLU A 45 -4.44 20.64 1.75
CA GLU A 45 -4.42 22.09 1.59
C GLU A 45 -3.11 22.62 0.99
N GLU A 46 -2.03 21.85 1.11
CA GLU A 46 -0.69 22.17 0.59
C GLU A 46 -0.44 21.58 -0.82
N LEU A 47 -1.38 20.77 -1.33
CA LEU A 47 -1.26 20.17 -2.65
C LEU A 47 -1.54 21.22 -3.75
N ALA A 48 -0.82 21.10 -4.87
CA ALA A 48 -1.09 21.89 -6.06
C ALA A 48 -2.55 21.68 -6.55
N ALA A 49 -3.15 22.71 -7.13
CA ALA A 49 -4.56 22.70 -7.52
C ALA A 49 -4.92 21.57 -8.53
N ASP A 50 -3.95 21.11 -9.30
CA ASP A 50 -4.07 20.00 -10.26
C ASP A 50 -3.70 18.64 -9.68
N ASP A 51 -3.31 18.56 -8.40
CA ASP A 51 -2.93 17.29 -7.77
C ASP A 51 -4.18 16.40 -7.62
N VAL A 52 -4.11 15.23 -8.21
CA VAL A 52 -5.21 14.25 -8.23
C VAL A 52 -5.69 13.87 -6.82
N ARG A 53 -4.81 13.92 -5.81
CA ARG A 53 -5.11 13.56 -4.43
C ARG A 53 -6.17 14.45 -3.79
N GLN A 54 -6.32 15.70 -4.27
CA GLN A 54 -7.40 16.59 -3.85
C GLN A 54 -8.80 16.02 -4.12
N ARG A 55 -8.93 15.10 -5.09
CA ARG A 55 -10.22 14.49 -5.48
C ARG A 55 -10.37 13.05 -5.02
N LEU A 56 -9.30 12.46 -4.45
CA LEU A 56 -9.35 11.07 -4.00
C LEU A 56 -10.06 10.96 -2.64
N PRO A 57 -11.10 10.12 -2.52
CA PRO A 57 -11.89 10.00 -1.29
C PRO A 57 -11.07 9.69 -0.04
N ARG A 58 -10.01 8.89 -0.16
CA ARG A 58 -9.12 8.53 0.96
C ARG A 58 -8.38 9.73 1.57
N PHE A 59 -8.24 10.82 0.82
CA PHE A 59 -7.58 12.06 1.25
C PHE A 59 -8.57 13.11 1.76
N GLN A 60 -9.88 12.89 1.65
CA GLN A 60 -10.88 13.82 2.14
C GLN A 60 -10.91 13.83 3.68
N SER A 61 -11.25 14.99 4.26
CA SER A 61 -11.16 15.25 5.72
C SER A 61 -11.80 14.17 6.59
N VAL A 62 -12.96 13.64 6.19
CA VAL A 62 -13.67 12.60 6.96
C VAL A 62 -12.92 11.26 6.96
N ASN A 63 -12.18 10.96 5.90
CA ASN A 63 -11.50 9.67 5.71
C ASN A 63 -10.04 9.72 6.14
N ILE A 64 -9.38 10.88 5.96
CA ILE A 64 -7.94 11.00 6.18
C ILE A 64 -7.57 10.72 7.64
N GLU A 65 -8.36 11.18 8.61
CA GLU A 65 -8.10 10.96 10.03
C GLU A 65 -8.10 9.47 10.39
N LYS A 66 -9.07 8.72 9.88
CA LYS A 66 -9.15 7.27 10.08
C LYS A 66 -7.95 6.57 9.45
N ASN A 67 -7.58 6.96 8.24
CA ASN A 67 -6.43 6.41 7.53
C ASN A 67 -5.10 6.75 8.23
N LEU A 68 -4.98 7.93 8.83
CA LEU A 68 -3.83 8.31 9.67
C LEU A 68 -3.75 7.45 10.95
N GLY A 69 -4.89 7.06 11.53
CA GLY A 69 -4.92 6.11 12.65
C GLY A 69 -4.34 4.74 12.26
N LEU A 70 -4.75 4.18 11.11
CA LEU A 70 -4.20 2.93 10.58
C LEU A 70 -2.70 3.07 10.30
N ARG A 71 -2.30 4.17 9.68
CA ARG A 71 -0.90 4.50 9.39
C ARG A 71 -0.05 4.49 10.68
N SER A 72 -0.52 5.16 11.74
CA SER A 72 0.20 5.25 13.02
C SER A 72 0.40 3.87 13.67
N ALA A 73 -0.59 2.99 13.58
CA ALA A 73 -0.46 1.61 14.06
C ALA A 73 0.59 0.81 13.25
N LEU A 74 0.61 0.95 11.93
CA LEU A 74 1.62 0.33 11.06
C LEU A 74 3.04 0.85 11.32
N GLU A 75 3.21 2.14 11.67
CA GLU A 75 4.52 2.71 12.04
C GLU A 75 5.13 2.02 13.25
N THR A 76 4.32 1.52 14.18
CA THR A 76 4.81 0.77 15.33
C THR A 76 5.48 -0.54 14.89
N ILE A 77 4.90 -1.23 13.91
CA ILE A 77 5.50 -2.44 13.33
C ILE A 77 6.79 -2.07 12.57
N ALA A 78 6.75 -1.02 11.75
CA ALA A 78 7.93 -0.58 11.00
C ALA A 78 9.12 -0.29 11.93
N ARG A 79 8.90 0.44 13.02
CA ARG A 79 9.93 0.74 14.02
C ARG A 79 10.52 -0.52 14.65
N ARG A 80 9.73 -1.54 14.99
CA ARG A 80 10.22 -2.84 15.50
C ARG A 80 11.12 -3.56 14.50
N LYS A 81 10.92 -3.31 13.21
CA LYS A 81 11.73 -3.85 12.11
C LYS A 81 12.93 -2.95 11.74
N ASN A 82 13.18 -1.87 12.49
CA ASN A 82 14.18 -0.86 12.15
C ASN A 82 13.98 -0.31 10.72
N ALA A 83 12.74 -0.14 10.31
CA ALA A 83 12.34 0.29 8.99
C ALA A 83 11.46 1.55 9.05
N THR A 84 11.41 2.30 7.96
CA THR A 84 10.39 3.34 7.76
C THR A 84 9.05 2.71 7.37
N LEU A 85 7.95 3.47 7.51
CA LEU A 85 6.65 3.01 7.04
C LEU A 85 6.64 2.76 5.52
N ALA A 86 7.34 3.59 4.76
CA ALA A 86 7.50 3.41 3.32
C ALA A 86 8.14 2.04 3.02
N GLN A 87 9.21 1.71 3.72
CA GLN A 87 9.89 0.43 3.57
C GLN A 87 9.00 -0.76 3.97
N LEU A 88 8.28 -0.66 5.09
CA LEU A 88 7.30 -1.68 5.49
C LEU A 88 6.24 -1.89 4.39
N SER A 89 5.72 -0.79 3.85
CA SER A 89 4.67 -0.81 2.81
C SER A 89 5.14 -1.41 1.49
N ILE A 90 6.43 -1.29 1.18
CA ILE A 90 7.04 -1.93 0.00
C ILE A 90 7.35 -3.41 0.29
N ALA A 91 7.83 -3.74 1.49
CA ALA A 91 8.15 -5.12 1.87
C ALA A 91 6.90 -6.01 1.99
N TRP A 92 5.77 -5.42 2.39
CA TRP A 92 4.54 -6.16 2.63
C TRP A 92 4.02 -6.93 1.38
N PRO A 93 3.86 -6.33 0.18
CA PRO A 93 3.39 -7.10 -0.98
C PRO A 93 4.36 -8.20 -1.40
N MET A 94 5.68 -8.01 -1.21
CA MET A 94 6.66 -9.08 -1.45
C MET A 94 6.47 -10.26 -0.48
N ALA A 95 6.23 -9.96 0.80
CA ALA A 95 5.98 -10.98 1.81
C ALA A 95 4.64 -11.71 1.57
N GLN A 96 3.60 -10.98 1.15
CA GLN A 96 2.33 -11.59 0.74
C GLN A 96 2.51 -12.50 -0.47
N GLY A 97 3.29 -12.06 -1.45
CA GLY A 97 3.63 -12.89 -2.61
C GLY A 97 4.34 -14.18 -2.21
N LYS A 98 5.31 -14.11 -1.30
CA LYS A 98 5.98 -15.29 -0.75
C LYS A 98 4.99 -16.22 -0.04
N ARG A 99 4.07 -15.67 0.77
CA ARG A 99 3.01 -16.43 1.45
C ARG A 99 2.08 -17.14 0.46
N ALA A 100 1.72 -16.47 -0.63
CA ALA A 100 0.83 -16.99 -1.66
C ALA A 100 1.52 -17.92 -2.68
N GLY A 101 2.86 -17.93 -2.75
CA GLY A 101 3.62 -18.64 -3.79
C GLY A 101 3.62 -17.92 -5.13
N VAL A 102 3.55 -16.59 -5.13
CA VAL A 102 3.57 -15.71 -6.32
C VAL A 102 4.70 -14.70 -6.20
N PHE A 103 5.42 -14.45 -7.29
CA PHE A 103 6.43 -13.40 -7.29
C PHE A 103 5.76 -12.04 -7.48
N ILE A 104 5.73 -11.22 -6.41
CA ILE A 104 5.15 -9.87 -6.46
C ILE A 104 6.27 -8.84 -6.46
N VAL A 105 6.29 -7.97 -7.47
CA VAL A 105 7.26 -6.90 -7.67
C VAL A 105 6.60 -5.55 -7.35
N PRO A 106 6.90 -4.92 -6.20
CA PRO A 106 6.43 -3.58 -5.92
C PRO A 106 7.14 -2.56 -6.83
N ILE A 107 6.39 -1.58 -7.34
CA ILE A 107 6.91 -0.49 -8.16
C ILE A 107 6.66 0.88 -7.51
N PRO A 108 7.36 1.20 -6.41
CA PRO A 108 7.20 2.46 -5.70
C PRO A 108 7.74 3.63 -6.53
N GLY A 109 6.98 4.74 -6.56
CA GLY A 109 7.48 5.99 -7.14
C GLY A 109 8.60 6.60 -6.28
N ALA A 110 9.61 7.20 -6.93
CA ALA A 110 10.66 7.97 -6.27
C ALA A 110 10.96 9.25 -7.06
N LYS A 111 10.97 10.40 -6.36
CA LYS A 111 11.30 11.72 -6.95
C LYS A 111 12.70 12.20 -6.56
N SER A 112 13.42 11.47 -5.72
CA SER A 112 14.76 11.81 -5.27
C SER A 112 15.60 10.55 -5.10
N ARG A 113 16.94 10.71 -5.18
CA ARG A 113 17.89 9.65 -4.90
C ARG A 113 17.68 9.05 -3.50
N LYS A 114 17.44 9.90 -2.50
CA LYS A 114 17.15 9.46 -1.12
C LYS A 114 15.98 8.49 -1.08
N HIS A 115 14.86 8.83 -1.71
CA HIS A 115 13.68 7.95 -1.74
C HIS A 115 13.92 6.68 -2.56
N LEU A 116 14.71 6.73 -3.63
CA LEU A 116 15.09 5.54 -4.39
C LEU A 116 15.90 4.57 -3.51
N GLU A 117 16.93 5.08 -2.83
CA GLU A 117 17.77 4.28 -1.94
C GLU A 117 16.97 3.71 -0.76
N GLU A 118 16.03 4.47 -0.20
CA GLU A 118 15.10 4.02 0.83
C GLU A 118 14.21 2.88 0.32
N ASN A 119 13.60 3.05 -0.85
CA ASN A 119 12.74 2.05 -1.47
C ASN A 119 13.50 0.74 -1.75
N VAL A 120 14.72 0.81 -2.26
CA VAL A 120 15.56 -0.37 -2.53
C VAL A 120 15.88 -1.15 -1.25
N ARG A 121 16.14 -0.47 -0.13
CA ARG A 121 16.42 -1.12 1.16
C ARG A 121 15.23 -1.94 1.67
N ALA A 122 14.00 -1.64 1.24
CA ALA A 122 12.83 -2.43 1.61
C ALA A 122 12.94 -3.92 1.21
N ALA A 123 13.69 -4.23 0.17
CA ALA A 123 13.93 -5.62 -0.26
C ALA A 123 14.67 -6.47 0.79
N GLY A 124 15.39 -5.84 1.72
CA GLY A 124 16.07 -6.53 2.84
C GLY A 124 15.19 -6.75 4.07
N ILE A 125 13.95 -6.26 4.10
CA ILE A 125 13.08 -6.39 5.26
C ILE A 125 12.36 -7.74 5.20
N VAL A 126 12.54 -8.52 6.26
CA VAL A 126 11.85 -9.80 6.42
C VAL A 126 10.66 -9.63 7.35
N LEU A 127 9.46 -9.87 6.83
CA LEU A 127 8.22 -9.95 7.62
C LEU A 127 7.94 -11.42 7.92
N THR A 128 7.78 -11.74 9.21
CA THR A 128 7.42 -13.08 9.67
C THR A 128 5.91 -13.34 9.51
N ALA A 129 5.47 -14.57 9.73
CA ALA A 129 4.05 -14.89 9.74
C ALA A 129 3.29 -14.12 10.82
N GLU A 130 3.91 -13.90 11.98
CA GLU A 130 3.35 -13.12 13.09
C GLU A 130 3.23 -11.64 12.73
N ASP A 131 4.23 -11.06 12.06
CA ASP A 131 4.17 -9.68 11.56
C ASP A 131 3.01 -9.52 10.57
N LEU A 132 2.87 -10.45 9.62
CA LEU A 132 1.78 -10.43 8.64
C LEU A 132 0.42 -10.57 9.32
N ALA A 133 0.28 -11.47 10.30
CA ALA A 133 -0.95 -11.63 11.05
C ALA A 133 -1.30 -10.39 11.88
N GLU A 134 -0.32 -9.68 12.41
CA GLU A 134 -0.53 -8.41 13.10
C GLU A 134 -0.94 -7.30 12.14
N ILE A 135 -0.29 -7.20 10.99
CA ILE A 135 -0.68 -6.27 9.92
C ILE A 135 -2.11 -6.54 9.45
N ASP A 136 -2.47 -7.81 9.23
CA ASP A 136 -3.82 -8.20 8.81
C ASP A 136 -4.89 -7.82 9.84
N ARG A 137 -4.57 -7.80 11.13
CA ARG A 137 -5.49 -7.33 12.19
C ARG A 137 -5.64 -5.81 12.22
N ILE A 138 -4.56 -5.07 11.93
CA ILE A 138 -4.56 -3.60 11.91
C ILE A 138 -5.24 -3.08 10.65
N VAL A 139 -4.92 -3.69 9.51
CA VAL A 139 -5.41 -3.28 8.19
C VAL A 139 -5.97 -4.51 7.46
N PRO A 140 -7.13 -5.04 7.92
CA PRO A 140 -7.84 -6.07 7.15
C PRO A 140 -8.25 -5.53 5.77
N PRO A 141 -8.65 -6.38 4.82
CA PRO A 141 -9.29 -5.92 3.59
C PRO A 141 -10.36 -4.86 3.90
N ASP A 142 -10.46 -3.84 3.07
CA ASP A 142 -11.39 -2.70 3.20
C ASP A 142 -11.25 -1.81 4.46
N ALA A 143 -10.19 -1.95 5.25
CA ALA A 143 -9.93 -1.10 6.41
C ALA A 143 -9.73 0.38 6.05
N ALA A 144 -9.18 0.67 4.87
CA ALA A 144 -8.92 2.05 4.45
C ALA A 144 -10.24 2.80 4.21
N SER A 145 -10.43 3.90 4.94
CA SER A 145 -11.62 4.74 4.82
C SER A 145 -11.63 5.50 3.49
N GLY A 146 -12.78 5.48 2.81
CA GLY A 146 -12.98 6.09 1.50
C GLY A 146 -12.62 5.16 0.35
N THR A 147 -13.38 5.29 -0.74
CA THR A 147 -13.13 4.54 -1.97
C THR A 147 -11.81 4.94 -2.61
N ARG A 148 -11.21 4.05 -3.40
CA ARG A 148 -9.95 4.28 -4.11
C ARG A 148 -10.02 5.46 -5.07
N TYR A 149 -11.13 5.58 -5.77
CA TYR A 149 -11.44 6.67 -6.71
C TYR A 149 -12.81 7.26 -6.38
N PRO A 150 -13.16 8.45 -6.91
CA PRO A 150 -14.52 8.96 -6.86
C PRO A 150 -15.53 7.93 -7.38
N ILE A 151 -16.73 7.90 -6.81
CA ILE A 151 -17.75 6.86 -7.08
C ILE A 151 -17.99 6.66 -8.59
N GLY A 152 -18.05 7.75 -9.37
CA GLY A 152 -18.22 7.68 -10.81
C GLY A 152 -17.07 7.03 -11.59
N GLN A 153 -15.94 6.71 -10.93
CA GLN A 153 -14.79 6.05 -11.54
C GLN A 153 -14.55 4.62 -10.99
N MET A 154 -15.29 4.22 -9.96
CA MET A 154 -15.11 2.91 -9.32
C MET A 154 -15.43 1.73 -10.25
N HIS A 155 -16.33 1.92 -11.22
CA HIS A 155 -16.65 0.89 -12.20
C HIS A 155 -15.45 0.46 -13.07
N ARG A 156 -14.37 1.25 -13.09
CA ARG A 156 -13.13 0.93 -13.84
C ARG A 156 -12.19 -0.03 -13.12
N LEU A 157 -12.48 -0.39 -11.87
CA LEU A 157 -11.57 -1.23 -11.08
C LEU A 157 -11.65 -2.72 -11.43
N ASN A 158 -12.73 -3.15 -12.06
CA ASN A 158 -13.06 -4.56 -12.31
C ASN A 158 -13.24 -4.84 -13.81
N MET A 159 -12.53 -4.12 -14.67
CA MET A 159 -12.52 -4.36 -16.11
C MET A 159 -11.32 -5.18 -16.53
#